data_f5be9c0f216df75320eccbb3b846a29d
#
_entry.id   f5be9c0f216df75320eccbb3b846a29d
#
_cell.length_a   1.000
_cell.length_b   1.000
_cell.length_c   1.000
_cell.angle_alpha   90.00
_cell.angle_beta   90.00
_cell.angle_gamma   90.00
#
_symmetry.space_group_name_H-M   'P 1'
#
loop_
_entity.id
_entity.type
_entity.pdbx_description
1 polymer ?
#
loop_
_entity_poly.entity_id
_entity_poly.type
_entity_poly.pdbx_seq_one_letter_code
_entity_poly.pdbx_strand_id
1 'polypeptide(L)'
;MYVYFLICTFYLTGINLFVDQLDAFKTAMLDTNEMFYSMGITSEAMIDAQRQTQHLIETLALVLPMIFILNAVIKLVINYIASSFLLKRLGTTNINSLPPFRLWRFPKVFIYIYAFSLIGMYWGDTRSITLLYQIALNTYLCANVLGLVQGLSVIRFFL
;
A
#
# COMPACT_ATOMS: atom_id res chain seq x y z
N MET A 1 14.66 -8.45 0.62
CA MET A 1 14.61 -9.89 0.31
C MET A 1 13.35 -10.28 -0.50
N TYR A 2 12.13 -9.96 -0.07
CA TYR A 2 10.88 -10.27 -0.79
C TYR A 2 10.78 -9.67 -2.20
N VAL A 3 11.18 -8.41 -2.39
CA VAL A 3 11.13 -7.74 -3.71
C VAL A 3 12.08 -8.41 -4.70
N TYR A 4 13.27 -8.80 -4.25
CA TYR A 4 14.22 -9.56 -5.07
C TYR A 4 13.67 -10.95 -5.43
N PHE A 5 13.02 -11.62 -4.48
CA PHE A 5 12.37 -12.91 -4.74
C PHE A 5 11.23 -12.78 -5.77
N LEU A 6 10.38 -11.77 -5.65
CA LEU A 6 9.30 -11.50 -6.61
C LEU A 6 9.86 -11.17 -8.00
N ILE A 7 10.90 -10.33 -8.09
CA ILE A 7 11.55 -9.98 -9.34
C ILE A 7 12.23 -11.22 -9.95
N CYS A 8 12.98 -12.00 -9.16
CA CYS A 8 13.60 -13.24 -9.62
C CYS A 8 12.57 -14.26 -10.10
N THR A 9 11.46 -14.42 -9.37
CA THR A 9 10.40 -15.36 -9.76
C THR A 9 9.74 -14.92 -11.05
N PHE A 10 9.46 -13.63 -11.21
CA PHE A 10 8.92 -13.08 -12.46
C PHE A 10 9.85 -13.30 -13.65
N TYR A 11 11.17 -13.04 -13.46
CA TYR A 11 12.16 -13.24 -14.54
C TYR A 11 12.40 -14.71 -14.88
N LEU A 12 12.32 -15.63 -13.90
CA LEU A 12 12.61 -17.05 -14.10
C LEU A 12 11.40 -17.84 -14.57
N THR A 13 10.19 -17.49 -14.13
CA THR A 13 8.99 -18.28 -14.41
C THR A 13 7.98 -17.56 -15.31
N GLY A 14 8.14 -16.25 -15.51
CA GLY A 14 7.15 -15.41 -16.19
C GLY A 14 5.84 -15.27 -15.39
N ILE A 15 5.77 -15.89 -14.20
CA ILE A 15 4.59 -15.90 -13.35
C ILE A 15 4.62 -14.66 -12.44
N ASN A 16 3.65 -13.81 -12.61
CA ASN A 16 3.45 -12.68 -11.68
C ASN A 16 2.62 -13.18 -10.50
N LEU A 17 3.29 -13.79 -9.52
CA LEU A 17 2.67 -14.35 -8.29
C LEU A 17 1.65 -13.42 -7.64
N PHE A 18 1.69 -12.18 -8.01
CA PHE A 18 0.86 -11.13 -7.47
C PHE A 18 -0.45 -10.97 -8.24
N VAL A 19 -0.38 -10.99 -9.57
CA VAL A 19 -1.56 -11.02 -10.43
C VAL A 19 -2.30 -12.32 -10.20
N ASP A 20 -1.57 -13.44 -10.08
CA ASP A 20 -2.16 -14.76 -9.84
C ASP A 20 -2.88 -14.84 -8.49
N GLN A 21 -2.33 -14.21 -7.43
CA GLN A 21 -3.02 -14.13 -6.12
C GLN A 21 -4.26 -13.25 -6.18
N LEU A 22 -4.21 -12.15 -6.93
CA LEU A 22 -5.37 -11.27 -7.11
C LEU A 22 -6.46 -11.97 -7.91
N ASP A 23 -6.08 -12.69 -8.97
CA ASP A 23 -7.00 -13.46 -9.80
C ASP A 23 -7.58 -14.65 -9.03
N ALA A 24 -6.79 -15.33 -8.21
CA ALA A 24 -7.28 -16.38 -7.32
C ALA A 24 -8.29 -15.84 -6.29
N PHE A 25 -8.01 -14.66 -5.72
CA PHE A 25 -8.93 -13.99 -4.81
C PHE A 25 -10.24 -13.60 -5.51
N LYS A 26 -10.13 -13.04 -6.72
CA LYS A 26 -11.28 -12.69 -7.56
C LYS A 26 -12.14 -13.92 -7.91
N THR A 27 -11.49 -15.02 -8.30
CA THR A 27 -12.17 -16.27 -8.62
C THR A 27 -12.88 -16.82 -7.38
N ALA A 28 -12.22 -16.89 -6.23
CA ALA A 28 -12.83 -17.36 -4.98
C ALA A 28 -14.05 -16.51 -4.56
N MET A 29 -14.02 -15.21 -4.81
CA MET A 29 -15.16 -14.32 -4.56
C MET A 29 -16.32 -14.59 -5.53
N LEU A 30 -16.03 -14.84 -6.81
CA LEU A 30 -17.04 -15.18 -7.81
C LEU A 30 -17.68 -16.53 -7.51
N ASP A 31 -16.89 -17.54 -7.17
CA ASP A 31 -17.37 -18.88 -6.80
C ASP A 31 -18.27 -18.82 -5.55
N THR A 32 -17.91 -17.99 -4.58
CA THR A 32 -18.75 -17.78 -3.39
C THR A 32 -20.11 -17.19 -3.77
N ASN A 33 -20.14 -16.24 -4.70
CA ASN A 33 -21.38 -15.64 -5.18
C ASN A 33 -22.26 -16.67 -5.94
N GLU A 34 -21.66 -17.49 -6.81
CA GLU A 34 -22.38 -18.57 -7.51
C GLU A 34 -22.99 -19.59 -6.53
N MET A 35 -22.25 -19.92 -5.46
CA MET A 35 -22.74 -20.79 -4.40
C MET A 35 -23.99 -20.20 -3.72
N PHE A 36 -24.03 -18.91 -3.44
CA PHE A 36 -25.21 -18.25 -2.86
C PHE A 36 -26.40 -18.23 -3.84
N TYR A 37 -26.16 -18.01 -5.14
CA TYR A 37 -27.21 -18.12 -6.16
C TYR A 37 -27.80 -19.54 -6.23
N SER A 38 -26.96 -20.56 -6.13
CA SER A 38 -27.42 -21.98 -6.14
C SER A 38 -28.26 -22.34 -4.91
N MET A 39 -28.07 -21.61 -3.80
CA MET A 39 -28.88 -21.77 -2.57
C MET A 39 -30.20 -20.98 -2.62
N GLY A 40 -30.54 -20.34 -3.74
CA GLY A 40 -31.81 -19.61 -3.92
C GLY A 40 -31.87 -18.28 -3.17
N ILE A 41 -30.75 -17.78 -2.66
CA ILE A 41 -30.69 -16.51 -1.97
C ILE A 41 -30.48 -15.39 -3.00
N THR A 42 -31.52 -15.05 -3.73
CA THR A 42 -31.54 -13.94 -4.69
C THR A 42 -32.25 -12.74 -4.05
N SER A 43 -31.55 -11.93 -3.31
CA SER A 43 -32.06 -10.64 -2.84
C SER A 43 -31.36 -9.50 -3.59
N GLU A 44 -32.06 -8.35 -3.79
CA GLU A 44 -31.45 -7.14 -4.34
C GLU A 44 -30.19 -6.71 -3.56
N ALA A 45 -30.20 -6.92 -2.25
CA ALA A 45 -29.04 -6.69 -1.38
C ALA A 45 -27.79 -7.48 -1.79
N MET A 46 -27.97 -8.65 -2.40
CA MET A 46 -26.87 -9.51 -2.84
C MET A 46 -26.26 -9.02 -4.16
N ILE A 47 -27.08 -8.51 -5.07
CA ILE A 47 -26.62 -7.89 -6.32
C ILE A 47 -25.81 -6.64 -6.01
N ASP A 48 -26.26 -5.84 -5.05
CA ASP A 48 -25.53 -4.66 -4.60
C ASP A 48 -24.21 -5.01 -3.88
N ALA A 49 -24.21 -6.05 -3.04
CA ALA A 49 -23.02 -6.57 -2.41
C ALA A 49 -21.98 -7.06 -3.45
N GLN A 50 -22.44 -7.71 -4.51
CA GLN A 50 -21.57 -8.17 -5.60
C GLN A 50 -20.95 -6.99 -6.36
N ARG A 51 -21.72 -5.96 -6.70
CA ARG A 51 -21.21 -4.74 -7.33
C ARG A 51 -20.17 -4.04 -6.45
N GLN A 52 -20.46 -3.91 -5.15
CA GLN A 52 -19.52 -3.34 -4.19
C GLN A 52 -18.22 -4.16 -4.10
N THR A 53 -18.32 -5.50 -4.11
CA THR A 53 -17.16 -6.38 -4.07
C THR A 53 -16.29 -6.24 -5.32
N GLN A 54 -16.89 -6.17 -6.52
CA GLN A 54 -16.16 -5.92 -7.76
C GLN A 54 -15.44 -4.58 -7.73
N HIS A 55 -16.13 -3.53 -7.31
CA HIS A 55 -15.54 -2.20 -7.18
C HIS A 55 -14.39 -2.16 -6.15
N LEU A 56 -14.51 -2.89 -5.04
CA LEU A 56 -13.43 -3.04 -4.06
C LEU A 56 -12.20 -3.74 -4.65
N ILE A 57 -12.40 -4.83 -5.41
CA ILE A 57 -11.31 -5.55 -6.08
C ILE A 57 -10.57 -4.66 -7.08
N GLU A 58 -11.31 -3.92 -7.91
CA GLU A 58 -10.72 -2.97 -8.85
C GLU A 58 -9.93 -1.87 -8.14
N THR A 59 -10.50 -1.31 -7.07
CA THR A 59 -9.83 -0.29 -6.26
C THR A 59 -8.58 -0.85 -5.58
N LEU A 60 -8.65 -2.05 -5.02
CA LEU A 60 -7.49 -2.73 -4.44
C LEU A 60 -6.39 -2.93 -5.48
N ALA A 61 -6.71 -3.37 -6.69
CA ALA A 61 -5.74 -3.54 -7.76
C ALA A 61 -5.00 -2.23 -8.09
N LEU A 62 -5.71 -1.11 -8.10
CA LEU A 62 -5.11 0.22 -8.34
C LEU A 62 -4.18 0.67 -7.20
N VAL A 63 -4.55 0.39 -5.95
CA VAL A 63 -3.82 0.85 -4.75
C VAL A 63 -2.68 -0.09 -4.36
N LEU A 64 -2.63 -1.25 -4.95
CA LEU A 64 -1.75 -2.35 -4.66
C LEU A 64 -0.25 -1.97 -4.63
N PRO A 65 0.33 -1.20 -5.62
CA PRO A 65 1.73 -0.80 -5.56
C PRO A 65 2.07 -0.02 -4.28
N MET A 66 1.15 0.85 -3.82
CA MET A 66 1.33 1.60 -2.57
C MET A 66 1.35 0.70 -1.35
N ILE A 67 0.46 -0.31 -1.28
CA ILE A 67 0.40 -1.27 -0.16
C ILE A 67 1.74 -2.02 -0.03
N PHE A 68 2.38 -2.37 -1.15
CA PHE A 68 3.69 -3.02 -1.12
C PHE A 68 4.80 -2.12 -0.60
N ILE A 69 4.85 -0.88 -1.12
CA ILE A 69 5.83 0.10 -0.67
C ILE A 69 5.68 0.32 0.84
N LEU A 70 4.45 0.50 1.31
CA LEU A 70 4.16 0.70 2.73
C LEU A 70 4.57 -0.50 3.58
N ASN A 71 4.24 -1.73 3.13
CA ASN A 71 4.63 -2.96 3.81
C ASN A 71 6.15 -3.12 3.87
N ALA A 72 6.86 -2.79 2.79
CA ALA A 72 8.33 -2.81 2.76
C ALA A 72 8.93 -1.82 3.76
N VAL A 73 8.40 -0.59 3.83
CA VAL A 73 8.85 0.43 4.77
C VAL A 73 8.58 0.01 6.23
N ILE A 74 7.39 -0.51 6.53
CA ILE A 74 7.05 -1.01 7.87
C ILE A 74 8.01 -2.13 8.29
N LYS A 75 8.25 -3.11 7.42
CA LYS A 75 9.20 -4.21 7.70
C LYS A 75 10.62 -3.69 7.92
N LEU A 76 11.06 -2.71 7.14
CA LEU A 76 12.38 -2.09 7.31
C LEU A 76 12.50 -1.42 8.69
N VAL A 77 11.50 -0.67 9.11
CA VAL A 77 11.47 0.00 10.42
C VAL A 77 11.47 -1.02 11.55
N ILE A 78 10.63 -2.07 11.47
CA ILE A 78 10.58 -3.13 12.49
C ILE A 78 11.92 -3.85 12.59
N ASN A 79 12.52 -4.24 11.47
CA ASN A 79 13.82 -4.91 11.44
C ASN A 79 14.93 -4.01 12.00
N TYR A 80 14.90 -2.72 11.70
CA TYR A 80 15.86 -1.76 12.25
C TYR A 80 15.73 -1.66 13.77
N ILE A 81 14.52 -1.53 14.31
CA ILE A 81 14.27 -1.45 15.74
C ILE A 81 14.73 -2.72 16.43
N ALA A 82 14.34 -3.90 15.90
CA ALA A 82 14.73 -5.19 16.45
C ALA A 82 16.25 -5.39 16.44
N SER A 83 16.91 -5.10 15.33
CA SER A 83 18.37 -5.19 15.21
C SER A 83 19.09 -4.23 16.15
N SER A 84 18.63 -2.99 16.25
CA SER A 84 19.20 -2.00 17.15
C SER A 84 19.07 -2.41 18.63
N PHE A 85 17.93 -3.00 18.98
CA PHE A 85 17.71 -3.53 20.33
C PHE A 85 18.66 -4.69 20.67
N LEU A 86 18.80 -5.65 19.76
CA LEU A 86 19.69 -6.80 19.90
C LEU A 86 21.16 -6.37 20.02
N LEU A 87 21.62 -5.46 19.14
CA LEU A 87 22.99 -4.98 19.14
C LEU A 87 23.34 -4.21 20.43
N LYS A 88 22.42 -3.40 20.95
CA LYS A 88 22.60 -2.72 22.24
C LYS A 88 22.75 -3.73 23.39
N ARG A 89 21.97 -4.80 23.36
CA ARG A 89 22.02 -5.87 24.37
C ARG A 89 23.33 -6.66 24.30
N LEU A 90 23.94 -6.77 23.12
CA LEU A 90 25.24 -7.43 22.91
C LEU A 90 26.45 -6.54 23.22
N GLY A 91 26.22 -5.34 23.78
CA GLY A 91 27.30 -4.43 24.23
C GLY A 91 27.90 -3.56 23.11
N THR A 92 27.31 -3.51 21.93
CA THR A 92 27.78 -2.65 20.85
C THR A 92 27.36 -1.19 21.14
N THR A 93 28.34 -0.33 21.47
CA THR A 93 28.09 1.07 21.88
C THR A 93 27.94 2.04 20.70
N ASN A 94 28.52 1.74 19.53
CA ASN A 94 28.52 2.60 18.35
C ASN A 94 27.44 2.17 17.33
N ILE A 95 26.17 2.26 17.71
CA ILE A 95 25.06 2.04 16.77
C ILE A 95 24.58 3.42 16.32
N ASN A 96 24.66 3.71 15.01
CA ASN A 96 23.98 4.86 14.41
C ASN A 96 22.46 4.69 14.63
N SER A 97 21.96 5.29 15.72
CA SER A 97 20.52 5.28 16.01
C SER A 97 19.80 6.28 15.12
N LEU A 98 18.63 5.89 14.62
CA LEU A 98 17.71 6.84 13.97
C LEU A 98 17.46 8.02 14.92
N PRO A 99 17.39 9.26 14.40
CA PRO A 99 17.01 10.39 15.21
C PRO A 99 15.67 10.11 15.91
N PRO A 100 15.48 10.62 17.13
CA PRO A 100 14.23 10.42 17.85
C PRO A 100 13.04 10.90 17.01
N PHE A 101 11.94 10.18 17.08
CA PHE A 101 10.74 10.39 16.24
C PHE A 101 10.27 11.86 16.22
N ARG A 102 10.42 12.56 17.33
CA ARG A 102 10.10 14.00 17.47
C ARG A 102 10.92 14.92 16.55
N LEU A 103 12.05 14.46 16.01
CA LEU A 103 12.93 15.23 15.11
C LEU A 103 12.75 14.87 13.64
N TRP A 104 11.83 13.95 13.34
CA TRP A 104 11.54 13.57 11.96
C TRP A 104 10.86 14.72 11.23
N ARG A 105 11.55 15.22 10.21
CA ARG A 105 11.06 16.29 9.35
C ARG A 105 11.21 15.87 7.90
N PHE A 106 10.11 15.77 7.21
CA PHE A 106 10.14 15.55 5.77
C PHE A 106 10.42 16.85 5.03
N PRO A 107 11.15 16.79 3.91
CA PRO A 107 11.44 17.98 3.10
C PRO A 107 10.14 18.56 2.52
N LYS A 108 10.10 19.88 2.35
CA LYS A 108 8.92 20.62 1.83
C LYS A 108 8.46 20.14 0.44
N VAL A 109 9.33 19.44 -0.28
CA VAL A 109 9.03 18.82 -1.59
C VAL A 109 7.80 17.89 -1.52
N PHE A 110 7.53 17.26 -0.37
CA PHE A 110 6.36 16.39 -0.21
C PHE A 110 5.03 17.14 -0.39
N ILE A 111 4.95 18.41 -0.05
CA ILE A 111 3.75 19.23 -0.26
C ILE A 111 3.49 19.41 -1.76
N TYR A 112 4.55 19.64 -2.54
CA TYR A 112 4.42 19.74 -4.00
C TYR A 112 4.04 18.42 -4.64
N ILE A 113 4.65 17.30 -4.18
CA ILE A 113 4.30 15.96 -4.65
C ILE A 113 2.82 15.67 -4.37
N TYR A 114 2.33 16.01 -3.18
CA TYR A 114 0.92 15.90 -2.82
C TYR A 114 0.02 16.72 -3.76
N ALA A 115 0.34 18.00 -3.99
CA ALA A 115 -0.43 18.87 -4.87
C ALA A 115 -0.44 18.37 -6.33
N PHE A 116 0.73 17.95 -6.86
CA PHE A 116 0.83 17.39 -8.20
C PHE A 116 0.08 16.07 -8.35
N SER A 117 0.04 15.25 -7.32
CA SER A 117 -0.73 14.00 -7.35
C SER A 117 -2.24 14.25 -7.44
N LEU A 118 -2.76 15.27 -6.76
CA LEU A 118 -4.18 15.67 -6.89
C LEU A 118 -4.51 16.13 -8.32
N ILE A 119 -3.64 16.94 -8.92
CA ILE A 119 -3.80 17.39 -10.31
C ILE A 119 -3.74 16.19 -11.27
N GLY A 120 -2.78 15.27 -11.04
CA GLY A 120 -2.63 14.06 -11.83
C GLY A 120 -3.83 13.12 -11.73
N MET A 121 -4.44 12.98 -10.56
CA MET A 121 -5.69 12.21 -10.39
C MET A 121 -6.84 12.84 -11.18
N TYR A 122 -7.04 14.16 -11.07
CA TYR A 122 -8.08 14.88 -11.80
C TYR A 122 -7.93 14.72 -13.31
N TRP A 123 -6.72 14.90 -13.84
CA TRP A 123 -6.47 14.76 -15.28
C TRP A 123 -6.54 13.30 -15.74
N GLY A 124 -6.07 12.36 -14.93
CA GLY A 124 -6.14 10.94 -15.22
C GLY A 124 -7.58 10.46 -15.35
N ASP A 125 -8.45 10.90 -14.45
CA ASP A 125 -9.88 10.60 -14.45
C ASP A 125 -10.59 11.27 -15.66
N THR A 126 -10.43 12.59 -15.81
CA THR A 126 -11.10 13.37 -16.86
C THR A 126 -10.72 12.92 -18.28
N ARG A 127 -9.48 12.49 -18.49
CA ARG A 127 -8.98 12.03 -19.79
C ARG A 127 -8.95 10.51 -19.95
N SER A 128 -9.49 9.76 -18.98
CA SER A 128 -9.53 8.29 -18.97
C SER A 128 -8.14 7.65 -19.15
N ILE A 129 -7.08 8.32 -18.65
CA ILE A 129 -5.71 7.80 -18.69
C ILE A 129 -5.46 7.00 -17.42
N THR A 130 -5.81 5.70 -17.46
CA THR A 130 -5.76 4.79 -16.31
C THR A 130 -4.38 4.76 -15.64
N LEU A 131 -3.29 4.72 -16.43
CA LEU A 131 -1.93 4.71 -15.92
C LEU A 131 -1.60 5.97 -15.11
N LEU A 132 -1.97 7.15 -15.64
CA LEU A 132 -1.74 8.43 -14.96
C LEU A 132 -2.51 8.49 -13.65
N TYR A 133 -3.78 8.09 -13.67
CA TYR A 133 -4.64 8.02 -12.51
C TYR A 133 -4.04 7.09 -11.44
N GLN A 134 -3.59 5.88 -11.82
CA GLN A 134 -3.00 4.91 -10.92
C GLN A 134 -1.72 5.42 -10.25
N ILE A 135 -0.80 6.01 -11.04
CA ILE A 135 0.43 6.60 -10.50
C ILE A 135 0.12 7.75 -9.54
N ALA A 136 -0.78 8.65 -9.94
CA ALA A 136 -1.18 9.79 -9.14
C ALA A 136 -1.86 9.37 -7.84
N LEU A 137 -2.77 8.39 -7.88
CA LEU A 137 -3.46 7.84 -6.72
C LEU A 137 -2.47 7.21 -5.72
N ASN A 138 -1.55 6.38 -6.20
CA ASN A 138 -0.55 5.76 -5.32
C ASN A 138 0.39 6.78 -4.71
N THR A 139 0.80 7.80 -5.49
CA THR A 139 1.64 8.91 -4.99
C THR A 139 0.90 9.74 -3.94
N TYR A 140 -0.37 10.04 -4.18
CA TYR A 140 -1.24 10.73 -3.23
C TYR A 140 -1.36 9.98 -1.91
N LEU A 141 -1.63 8.67 -1.95
CA LEU A 141 -1.76 7.83 -0.76
C LEU A 141 -0.44 7.74 0.02
N CYS A 142 0.70 7.57 -0.66
CA CYS A 142 2.01 7.61 -0.03
C CYS A 142 2.27 8.96 0.66
N ALA A 143 1.95 10.07 0.00
CA ALA A 143 2.11 11.40 0.56
C ALA A 143 1.23 11.63 1.79
N ASN A 144 -0.01 11.10 1.80
CA ASN A 144 -0.90 11.14 2.97
C ASN A 144 -0.30 10.38 4.16
N VAL A 145 0.19 9.16 3.95
CA VAL A 145 0.81 8.36 5.03
C VAL A 145 2.03 9.09 5.61
N LEU A 146 2.89 9.65 4.76
CA LEU A 146 4.05 10.41 5.22
C LEU A 146 3.64 11.69 5.95
N GLY A 147 2.60 12.39 5.47
CA GLY A 147 2.01 13.54 6.13
C GLY A 147 1.47 13.21 7.52
N LEU A 148 0.81 12.05 7.67
CA LEU A 148 0.32 11.56 8.94
C LEU A 148 1.47 11.26 9.92
N VAL A 149 2.53 10.59 9.45
CA VAL A 149 3.74 10.33 10.26
C VAL A 149 4.37 11.64 10.72
N GLN A 150 4.47 12.64 9.83
CA GLN A 150 4.99 13.96 10.18
C GLN A 150 4.08 14.68 11.19
N GLY A 151 2.77 14.63 11.02
CA GLY A 151 1.81 15.19 11.97
C GLY A 151 1.97 14.60 13.37
N LEU A 152 2.08 13.27 13.47
CA LEU A 152 2.35 12.58 14.74
C LEU A 152 3.70 12.97 15.35
N SER A 153 4.73 13.17 14.53
CA SER A 153 6.04 13.64 14.97
C SER A 153 5.95 15.04 15.60
N VAL A 154 5.18 15.95 14.99
CA VAL A 154 4.94 17.31 15.52
C VAL A 154 4.17 17.25 16.86
N ILE A 155 3.11 16.45 16.96
CA ILE A 155 2.38 16.26 18.21
C ILE A 155 3.33 15.78 19.32
N ARG A 156 4.19 14.80 19.02
CA ARG A 156 5.18 14.28 19.98
C ARG A 156 6.27 15.29 20.35
N PHE A 157 6.49 16.32 19.53
CA PHE A 157 7.42 17.38 19.83
C PHE A 157 6.88 18.34 20.90
N PHE A 158 5.56 18.56 20.93
CA PHE A 158 4.90 19.47 21.88
C PHE A 158 4.48 18.80 23.20
N LEU A 159 4.43 17.48 23.25
CA LEU A 159 4.19 16.68 24.46
C LEU A 159 5.50 16.31 25.16
#